data_27bb580ddd6b4eb2ed725e8cf9a79bcf
#
_entry.id   27bb580ddd6b4eb2ed725e8cf9a79bcf
#
_cell.length_a   1.000
_cell.length_b   1.000
_cell.length_c   1.000
_cell.angle_alpha   90.00
_cell.angle_beta   90.00
_cell.angle_gamma   90.00
#
_symmetry.space_group_name_H-M   'P 1'
#
loop_
_entity.id
_entity.type
_entity.pdbx_description
1 polymer ?
#
loop_
_entity_poly.entity_id
_entity_poly.type
_entity_poly.pdbx_seq_one_letter_code
_entity_poly.pdbx_strand_id
1 'polypeptide(L)'
;MTLEDEVTLSQRDATARERLIEQNMDFIRRCASRAAGRFVDSHDDACSEAMIAFNDAISAYRPERGAFYPFAAATIHNRVT
;
A
#
# COMPACT_ATOMS: atom_id res chain seq x y z
N MET A 1 6.48 15.31 10.21
CA MET A 1 6.70 13.86 9.97
C MET A 1 6.50 13.58 8.49
N THR A 2 7.44 12.90 7.86
CA THR A 2 7.34 12.55 6.45
C THR A 2 6.51 11.27 6.28
N LEU A 3 6.10 10.97 5.05
CA LEU A 3 5.43 9.71 4.75
C LEU A 3 6.29 8.51 5.17
N GLU A 4 7.58 8.55 4.87
CA GLU A 4 8.50 7.46 5.21
C GLU A 4 8.64 7.29 6.72
N ASP A 5 8.58 8.39 7.48
CA ASP A 5 8.58 8.31 8.95
C ASP A 5 7.30 7.64 9.45
N GLU A 6 6.15 7.95 8.84
CA GLU A 6 4.88 7.31 9.19
C GLU A 6 4.91 5.83 8.89
N VAL A 7 5.51 5.43 7.76
CA VAL A 7 5.65 4.02 7.41
C VAL A 7 6.50 3.30 8.45
N THR A 8 7.63 3.90 8.83
CA THR A 8 8.54 3.31 9.81
C THR A 8 7.83 3.13 11.16
N LEU A 9 7.07 4.14 11.59
CA LEU A 9 6.28 4.05 12.82
C LEU A 9 5.25 2.92 12.71
N SER A 10 4.59 2.80 11.56
CA SER A 10 3.55 1.81 11.33
C SER A 10 4.05 0.38 11.36
N GLN A 11 5.35 0.16 11.19
CA GLN A 11 5.93 -1.17 11.28
C GLN A 11 5.79 -1.79 12.67
N ARG A 12 5.65 -0.95 13.71
CA ARG A 12 5.57 -1.42 15.09
C ARG A 12 4.41 -0.85 15.89
N ASP A 13 3.52 -0.12 15.24
CA ASP A 13 2.34 0.48 15.87
C ASP A 13 1.12 0.14 15.02
N ALA A 14 0.27 -0.78 15.52
CA ALA A 14 -0.89 -1.26 14.78
C ALA A 14 -1.89 -0.15 14.48
N THR A 15 -2.11 0.78 15.42
CA THR A 15 -3.03 1.89 15.22
C THR A 15 -2.53 2.83 14.12
N ALA A 16 -1.23 3.14 14.13
CA ALA A 16 -0.63 3.96 13.10
C ALA A 16 -0.74 3.28 11.73
N ARG A 17 -0.54 1.95 11.69
CA ARG A 17 -0.64 1.17 10.45
C ARG A 17 -2.06 1.22 9.87
N GLU A 18 -3.07 1.00 10.70
CA GLU A 18 -4.46 1.07 10.26
C GLU A 18 -4.80 2.44 9.70
N ARG A 19 -4.35 3.50 10.39
CA ARG A 19 -4.59 4.86 9.94
C ARG A 19 -3.90 5.13 8.59
N LEU A 20 -2.68 4.66 8.44
CA LEU A 20 -1.94 4.85 7.19
C LEU A 20 -2.65 4.14 6.02
N ILE A 21 -3.14 2.93 6.24
CA ILE A 21 -3.89 2.19 5.22
C ILE A 21 -5.16 2.97 4.84
N GLU A 22 -5.94 3.39 5.84
CA GLU A 22 -7.17 4.14 5.59
C GLU A 22 -6.93 5.42 4.81
N GLN A 23 -5.88 6.15 5.17
CA GLN A 23 -5.55 7.42 4.50
C GLN A 23 -5.08 7.21 3.07
N ASN A 24 -4.69 6.00 2.70
CA ASN A 24 -4.15 5.70 1.39
C ASN A 24 -5.06 4.80 0.54
N MET A 25 -6.34 4.67 0.90
CA MET A 25 -7.25 3.81 0.14
C MET A 25 -7.39 4.23 -1.31
N ASP A 26 -7.40 5.53 -1.60
CA ASP A 26 -7.45 5.99 -2.99
C ASP A 26 -6.21 5.58 -3.77
N PHE A 27 -5.05 5.71 -3.16
CA PHE A 27 -3.79 5.26 -3.76
C PHE A 27 -3.83 3.76 -4.03
N ILE A 28 -4.30 2.98 -3.04
CA ILE A 28 -4.37 1.52 -3.13
C ILE A 28 -5.29 1.11 -4.28
N ARG A 29 -6.49 1.73 -4.39
CA ARG A 29 -7.42 1.42 -5.47
C ARG A 29 -6.89 1.78 -6.83
N ARG A 30 -6.21 2.93 -6.95
CA ARG A 30 -5.60 3.34 -8.21
C ARG A 30 -4.53 2.36 -8.66
N CYS A 31 -3.72 1.89 -7.73
CA CYS A 31 -2.70 0.88 -8.04
C CYS A 31 -3.34 -0.43 -8.46
N ALA A 32 -4.41 -0.86 -7.78
CA ALA A 32 -5.12 -2.08 -8.12
C ALA A 32 -5.73 -1.98 -9.52
N SER A 33 -6.34 -0.85 -9.84
CA SER A 33 -6.95 -0.62 -11.16
C SER A 33 -5.90 -0.67 -12.27
N ARG A 34 -4.77 -0.05 -12.03
CA ARG A 34 -3.67 -0.04 -13.01
C ARG A 34 -3.13 -1.45 -13.23
N ALA A 35 -2.93 -2.20 -12.14
CA ALA A 35 -2.40 -3.57 -12.22
C ALA A 35 -3.40 -4.52 -12.87
N ALA A 36 -4.69 -4.37 -12.58
CA ALA A 36 -5.74 -5.22 -13.15
C ALA A 36 -6.12 -4.83 -14.59
N GLY A 37 -5.76 -3.64 -15.03
CA GLY A 37 -6.12 -3.14 -16.34
C GLY A 37 -7.61 -2.82 -16.49
N ARG A 38 -8.29 -2.54 -15.37
CA ARG A 38 -9.72 -2.19 -15.33
C ARG A 38 -10.02 -1.40 -14.07
N PHE A 39 -11.19 -0.74 -14.04
CA PHE A 39 -11.61 -0.05 -12.82
C PHE A 39 -11.84 -1.07 -11.70
N VAL A 40 -11.30 -0.77 -10.52
CA VAL A 40 -11.43 -1.61 -9.32
C VAL A 40 -12.10 -0.78 -8.23
N ASP A 41 -13.27 -1.21 -7.75
CA ASP A 41 -13.94 -0.54 -6.65
C ASP A 41 -13.57 -1.19 -5.31
N SER A 42 -14.13 -0.65 -4.22
CA SER A 42 -13.78 -1.08 -2.86
C SER A 42 -14.28 -2.49 -2.51
N HIS A 43 -15.20 -3.06 -3.30
CA HIS A 43 -15.73 -4.40 -3.07
C HIS A 43 -15.08 -5.47 -3.95
N ASP A 44 -14.18 -5.06 -4.82
CA ASP A 44 -13.50 -5.96 -5.76
C ASP A 44 -12.41 -6.75 -5.02
N ASP A 45 -12.26 -8.03 -5.37
CA ASP A 45 -11.19 -8.86 -4.82
C ASP A 45 -9.82 -8.27 -5.06
N ALA A 46 -9.63 -7.62 -6.20
CA ALA A 46 -8.36 -6.95 -6.51
C ALA A 46 -8.05 -5.84 -5.51
N CYS A 47 -9.07 -5.15 -4.98
CA CYS A 47 -8.88 -4.14 -3.94
C CYS A 47 -8.38 -4.79 -2.64
N SER A 48 -8.97 -5.92 -2.26
CA SER A 48 -8.54 -6.66 -1.07
C SER A 48 -7.10 -7.14 -1.22
N GLU A 49 -6.75 -7.67 -2.38
CA GLU A 49 -5.38 -8.10 -2.66
C GLU A 49 -4.41 -6.92 -2.59
N ALA A 50 -4.81 -5.75 -3.10
CA ALA A 50 -3.99 -4.55 -3.06
C ALA A 50 -3.79 -4.05 -1.63
N MET A 51 -4.82 -4.16 -0.78
CA MET A 51 -4.70 -3.79 0.64
C MET A 51 -3.72 -4.69 1.36
N ILE A 52 -3.77 -5.99 1.10
CA ILE A 52 -2.83 -6.95 1.69
C ILE A 52 -1.41 -6.61 1.24
N ALA A 53 -1.23 -6.32 -0.05
CA ALA A 53 0.07 -5.96 -0.61
C ALA A 53 0.60 -4.66 0.00
N PHE A 54 -0.27 -3.66 0.20
CA PHE A 54 0.13 -2.40 0.82
C PHE A 54 0.58 -2.64 2.27
N ASN A 55 -0.15 -3.46 3.01
CA ASN A 55 0.22 -3.84 4.37
C ASN A 55 1.57 -4.55 4.39
N ASP A 56 1.81 -5.47 3.45
CA ASP A 56 3.09 -6.15 3.34
C ASP A 56 4.22 -5.18 2.99
N ALA A 57 3.93 -4.19 2.13
CA ALA A 57 4.90 -3.16 1.77
C ALA A 57 5.32 -2.34 2.99
N ILE A 58 4.36 -2.00 3.88
CA ILE A 58 4.70 -1.31 5.12
C ILE A 58 5.72 -2.12 5.92
N SER A 59 5.47 -3.41 6.08
CA SER A 59 6.34 -4.29 6.88
C SER A 59 7.72 -4.47 6.25
N ALA A 60 7.79 -4.52 4.93
CA ALA A 60 9.03 -4.78 4.21
C ALA A 60 9.84 -3.51 3.91
N TYR A 61 9.24 -2.34 4.07
CA TYR A 61 9.89 -1.10 3.68
C TYR A 61 11.15 -0.81 4.50
N ARG A 62 12.17 -0.32 3.80
CA ARG A 62 13.42 0.18 4.40
C ARG A 62 13.73 1.54 3.80
N PRO A 63 14.05 2.55 4.64
CA PRO A 63 14.31 3.91 4.12
C PRO A 63 15.40 3.98 3.06
N GLU A 64 16.39 3.10 3.11
CA GLU A 64 17.48 3.09 2.13
C GLU A 64 17.02 2.64 0.74
N ARG A 65 15.79 2.14 0.60
CA ARG A 65 15.23 1.78 -0.70
C ARG A 65 14.63 2.97 -1.44
N GLY A 66 14.62 4.15 -0.83
CA GLY A 66 14.09 5.35 -1.42
C GLY A 66 12.64 5.62 -1.01
N ALA A 67 11.87 6.28 -1.87
CA ALA A 67 10.50 6.68 -1.55
C ALA A 67 9.57 5.48 -1.39
N PHE A 68 8.61 5.59 -0.47
CA PHE A 68 7.71 4.50 -0.14
C PHE A 68 6.69 4.21 -1.25
N TYR A 69 6.05 5.24 -1.83
CA TYR A 69 4.97 5.01 -2.79
C TYR A 69 5.39 4.19 -4.01
N PRO A 70 6.53 4.44 -4.66
CA PRO A 70 6.96 3.58 -5.76
C PRO A 70 7.17 2.13 -5.33
N PHE A 71 7.72 1.93 -4.13
CA PHE A 71 7.91 0.60 -3.59
C PHE A 71 6.57 -0.10 -3.35
N ALA A 72 5.61 0.61 -2.73
CA ALA A 72 4.28 0.06 -2.47
C ALA A 72 3.53 -0.24 -3.77
N ALA A 73 3.64 0.66 -4.77
CA ALA A 73 2.99 0.44 -6.06
C ALA A 73 3.50 -0.82 -6.74
N ALA A 74 4.81 -1.05 -6.71
CA ALA A 74 5.41 -2.25 -7.29
C ALA A 74 4.94 -3.52 -6.56
N THR A 75 4.86 -3.46 -5.24
CA THR A 75 4.38 -4.58 -4.43
C THR A 75 2.94 -4.93 -4.77
N ILE A 76 2.10 -3.91 -4.90
CA ILE A 76 0.68 -4.10 -5.27
C ILE A 76 0.59 -4.69 -6.69
N HIS A 77 1.34 -4.12 -7.64
CA HIS A 77 1.32 -4.61 -9.01
C HIS A 77 1.67 -6.09 -9.09
N ASN A 78 2.73 -6.49 -8.40
CA ASN A 78 3.19 -7.87 -8.42
C ASN A 78 2.17 -8.83 -7.80
N ARG A 79 1.40 -8.38 -6.82
CA ARG A 79 0.41 -9.24 -6.18
C ARG A 79 -0.88 -9.34 -6.99
N VAL A 80 -1.34 -8.22 -7.56
CA VAL A 80 -2.62 -8.18 -8.28
C VAL A 80 -2.51 -8.80 -9.67
N THR A 81 -1.37 -8.67 -10.31
CA THR A 81 -1.16 -9.33 -11.60
C THR A 81 -0.72 -10.76 -11.42
#